data_1538ba0636eef5f8755a6a3fb81d8d28
#
_entry.id   1538ba0636eef5f8755a6a3fb81d8d28
#
_cell.length_a   1.000
_cell.length_b   1.000
_cell.length_c   1.000
_cell.angle_alpha   90.00
_cell.angle_beta   90.00
_cell.angle_gamma   90.00
#
_symmetry.space_group_name_H-M   'P 1'
#
loop_
_entity.id
_entity.type
_entity.pdbx_description
1 polymer ?
#
loop_
_entity_poly.entity_id
_entity_poly.type
_entity_poly.pdbx_seq_one_letter_code
_entity_poly.pdbx_strand_id
1 'polypeptide(L)'
;RGMTLIELVIVIGILGIIVVTVASFQTNILSNNRYSFDSLSSAQDARTILRTIVKELRSTSPGNNGSYAIITAATNTIAFYSDTNGDGLKEQIRYFIATTTLKKGVIIPTGSPLVYNSNNENITVLAYNIRNSTSSPLFEYYDENYSGTSSPLTLPITITKVHLIKINLLIDANPNKAPVLRTYTSQVSLRNLKDNL
;
A
#
# COMPACT_ATOMS: atom_id res chain seq x y z
N ARG A 1 9.04 -47.48 50.82
CA ARG A 1 8.99 -46.19 51.56
C ARG A 1 7.80 -45.44 51.08
N GLY A 2 6.85 -45.11 51.99
CA GLY A 2 5.66 -44.31 51.66
C GLY A 2 6.00 -42.80 51.62
N MET A 3 5.38 -42.06 50.72
CA MET A 3 5.47 -40.59 50.69
C MET A 3 4.73 -39.99 51.88
N THR A 4 5.31 -38.95 52.47
CA THR A 4 4.64 -38.17 53.52
C THR A 4 3.63 -37.18 52.91
N LEU A 5 2.60 -36.79 53.65
CA LEU A 5 1.57 -35.86 53.23
C LEU A 5 2.18 -34.49 52.86
N ILE A 6 3.18 -34.03 53.61
CA ILE A 6 3.90 -32.78 53.35
C ILE A 6 4.68 -32.83 52.01
N GLU A 7 5.29 -33.96 51.69
CA GLU A 7 6.03 -34.16 50.45
C GLU A 7 5.10 -34.10 49.23
N LEU A 8 3.90 -34.67 49.34
CA LEU A 8 2.87 -34.60 48.29
C LEU A 8 2.37 -33.17 48.05
N VAL A 9 2.15 -32.39 49.11
CA VAL A 9 1.72 -31.01 49.01
C VAL A 9 2.78 -30.15 48.32
N ILE A 10 4.07 -30.34 48.67
CA ILE A 10 5.17 -29.59 48.04
C ILE A 10 5.29 -29.96 46.55
N VAL A 11 5.17 -31.21 46.19
CA VAL A 11 5.23 -31.67 44.79
C VAL A 11 4.08 -31.05 43.98
N ILE A 12 2.86 -31.06 44.47
CA ILE A 12 1.71 -30.43 43.78
C ILE A 12 1.92 -28.93 43.64
N GLY A 13 2.44 -28.25 44.66
CA GLY A 13 2.75 -26.82 44.62
C GLY A 13 3.78 -26.47 43.52
N ILE A 14 4.88 -27.22 43.46
CA ILE A 14 5.92 -27.02 42.44
C ILE A 14 5.35 -27.33 41.04
N LEU A 15 4.59 -28.39 40.88
CA LEU A 15 3.97 -28.79 39.62
C LEU A 15 2.99 -27.75 39.14
N GLY A 16 2.21 -27.12 40.02
CA GLY A 16 1.34 -25.98 39.70
C GLY A 16 2.09 -24.80 39.16
N ILE A 17 3.22 -24.44 39.77
CA ILE A 17 4.06 -23.33 39.30
C ILE A 17 4.63 -23.61 37.89
N ILE A 18 5.12 -24.85 37.67
CA ILE A 18 5.65 -25.28 36.37
C ILE A 18 4.58 -25.20 35.29
N VAL A 19 3.36 -25.67 35.54
CA VAL A 19 2.25 -25.65 34.58
C VAL A 19 1.92 -24.20 34.18
N VAL A 20 1.82 -23.28 35.14
CA VAL A 20 1.54 -21.88 34.88
C VAL A 20 2.65 -21.22 34.07
N THR A 21 3.90 -21.48 34.38
CA THR A 21 5.05 -20.93 33.63
C THR A 21 5.12 -21.44 32.20
N VAL A 22 4.90 -22.72 31.98
CA VAL A 22 4.86 -23.37 30.65
C VAL A 22 3.69 -22.81 29.83
N ALA A 23 2.51 -22.68 30.42
CA ALA A 23 1.34 -22.10 29.73
C ALA A 23 1.58 -20.64 29.29
N SER A 24 2.18 -19.83 30.17
CA SER A 24 2.55 -18.45 29.84
C SER A 24 3.59 -18.36 28.73
N PHE A 25 4.57 -19.26 28.74
CA PHE A 25 5.59 -19.33 27.70
C PHE A 25 5.01 -19.73 26.35
N GLN A 26 4.09 -20.71 26.29
CA GLN A 26 3.42 -21.13 25.07
C GLN A 26 2.60 -19.99 24.44
N THR A 27 1.82 -19.25 25.25
CA THR A 27 1.03 -18.12 24.75
C THR A 27 1.90 -17.01 24.16
N ASN A 28 3.05 -16.72 24.77
CA ASN A 28 4.01 -15.73 24.27
C ASN A 28 4.64 -16.15 22.94
N ILE A 29 5.05 -17.43 22.81
CA ILE A 29 5.61 -17.96 21.56
C ILE A 29 4.57 -17.89 20.44
N LEU A 30 3.35 -18.34 20.66
CA LEU A 30 2.29 -18.34 19.66
C LEU A 30 1.95 -16.91 19.22
N SER A 31 1.91 -15.95 20.14
CA SER A 31 1.63 -14.56 19.81
C SER A 31 2.77 -13.92 19.00
N ASN A 32 4.03 -14.22 19.30
CA ASN A 32 5.18 -13.71 18.55
C ASN A 32 5.28 -14.34 17.16
N ASN A 33 4.98 -15.62 17.01
CA ASN A 33 4.93 -16.28 15.72
C ASN A 33 3.86 -15.65 14.81
N ARG A 34 2.63 -15.46 15.30
CA ARG A 34 1.57 -14.79 14.55
C ARG A 34 2.00 -13.38 14.10
N TYR A 35 2.59 -12.60 14.99
CA TYR A 35 3.11 -11.29 14.65
C TYR A 35 4.14 -11.33 13.51
N SER A 36 5.05 -12.31 13.54
CA SER A 36 6.07 -12.47 12.49
C SER A 36 5.44 -12.84 11.15
N PHE A 37 4.47 -13.74 11.14
CA PHE A 37 3.74 -14.13 9.92
C PHE A 37 2.92 -12.97 9.34
N ASP A 38 2.17 -12.26 10.17
CA ASP A 38 1.38 -11.10 9.74
C ASP A 38 2.28 -10.00 9.15
N SER A 39 3.43 -9.76 9.77
CA SER A 39 4.42 -8.79 9.30
C SER A 39 5.05 -9.18 7.96
N LEU A 40 5.35 -10.46 7.75
CA LEU A 40 5.90 -10.97 6.48
C LEU A 40 4.86 -10.91 5.37
N SER A 41 3.63 -11.34 5.64
CA SER A 41 2.53 -11.28 4.68
C SER A 41 2.27 -9.84 4.24
N SER A 42 2.13 -8.92 5.20
CA SER A 42 1.94 -7.48 4.90
C SER A 42 3.08 -6.89 4.07
N ALA A 43 4.32 -7.34 4.29
CA ALA A 43 5.47 -6.90 3.52
C ALA A 43 5.44 -7.41 2.07
N GLN A 44 5.03 -8.66 1.85
CA GLN A 44 4.89 -9.24 0.52
C GLN A 44 3.76 -8.56 -0.25
N ASP A 45 2.62 -8.35 0.38
CA ASP A 45 1.47 -7.65 -0.20
C ASP A 45 1.84 -6.22 -0.60
N ALA A 46 2.48 -5.47 0.30
CA ALA A 46 2.95 -4.11 0.03
C ALA A 46 3.89 -4.04 -1.18
N ARG A 47 4.86 -4.96 -1.27
CA ARG A 47 5.80 -5.03 -2.40
C ARG A 47 5.09 -5.36 -3.70
N THR A 48 4.13 -6.27 -3.68
CA THR A 48 3.33 -6.64 -4.85
C THR A 48 2.50 -5.47 -5.34
N ILE A 49 1.82 -4.78 -4.44
CA ILE A 49 1.03 -3.58 -4.72
C ILE A 49 1.92 -2.49 -5.32
N LEU A 50 3.05 -2.17 -4.69
CA LEU A 50 3.98 -1.15 -5.20
C LEU A 50 4.52 -1.50 -6.58
N ARG A 51 4.85 -2.77 -6.85
CA ARG A 51 5.30 -3.22 -8.19
C ARG A 51 4.21 -3.02 -9.23
N THR A 52 2.95 -3.33 -8.90
CA THR A 52 1.80 -3.12 -9.78
C THR A 52 1.61 -1.64 -10.09
N ILE A 53 1.57 -0.78 -9.07
CA ILE A 53 1.43 0.66 -9.25
C ILE A 53 2.56 1.23 -10.11
N VAL A 54 3.81 0.86 -9.83
CA VAL A 54 4.98 1.30 -10.60
C VAL A 54 4.92 0.81 -12.05
N LYS A 55 4.51 -0.44 -12.29
CA LYS A 55 4.35 -0.98 -13.65
C LYS A 55 3.32 -0.19 -14.45
N GLU A 56 2.16 0.07 -13.86
CA GLU A 56 1.08 0.80 -14.52
C GLU A 56 1.42 2.28 -14.72
N LEU A 57 2.08 2.93 -13.76
CA LEU A 57 2.57 4.29 -13.92
C LEU A 57 3.66 4.42 -14.99
N ARG A 58 4.50 3.41 -15.22
CA ARG A 58 5.48 3.42 -16.31
C ARG A 58 4.85 3.37 -17.69
N SER A 59 3.70 2.73 -17.82
CA SER A 59 2.94 2.64 -19.08
C SER A 59 1.92 3.76 -19.24
N THR A 60 1.96 4.78 -18.35
CA THR A 60 1.12 5.98 -18.46
C THR A 60 1.31 6.66 -19.80
N SER A 61 0.23 6.94 -20.49
CA SER A 61 0.18 7.58 -21.81
C SER A 61 -1.12 8.39 -21.96
N PRO A 62 -1.22 9.32 -22.91
CA PRO A 62 -2.45 10.06 -23.16
C PRO A 62 -3.66 9.16 -23.35
N GLY A 63 -4.82 9.58 -22.85
CA GLY A 63 -6.07 8.85 -22.99
C GLY A 63 -6.53 8.75 -24.46
N ASN A 64 -7.35 7.75 -24.77
CA ASN A 64 -7.89 7.54 -26.12
C ASN A 64 -8.82 8.68 -26.58
N ASN A 65 -9.25 9.55 -25.68
CA ASN A 65 -10.01 10.77 -25.95
C ASN A 65 -9.12 12.01 -26.13
N GLY A 66 -7.79 11.86 -26.21
CA GLY A 66 -6.82 12.94 -26.32
C GLY A 66 -6.52 13.69 -25.00
N SER A 67 -7.04 13.21 -23.87
CA SER A 67 -6.73 13.79 -22.56
C SER A 67 -5.29 13.54 -22.14
N TYR A 68 -4.73 14.47 -21.34
CA TYR A 68 -3.39 14.33 -20.79
C TYR A 68 -3.24 13.06 -19.93
N ALA A 69 -2.06 12.49 -19.94
CA ALA A 69 -1.77 11.15 -19.36
C ALA A 69 -2.08 11.04 -17.86
N ILE A 70 -1.84 12.11 -17.09
CA ILE A 70 -2.23 12.21 -15.67
C ILE A 70 -3.49 13.06 -15.57
N ILE A 71 -4.50 12.58 -14.88
CA ILE A 71 -5.79 13.25 -14.70
C ILE A 71 -5.80 14.01 -13.37
N THR A 72 -5.33 13.36 -12.31
CA THR A 72 -5.31 13.90 -10.96
C THR A 72 -4.01 13.51 -10.26
N ALA A 73 -3.39 14.48 -9.58
CA ALA A 73 -2.23 14.28 -8.73
C ALA A 73 -2.49 14.94 -7.37
N ALA A 74 -2.67 14.12 -6.32
CA ALA A 74 -2.90 14.56 -4.95
C ALA A 74 -2.12 13.67 -3.96
N THR A 75 -2.07 14.03 -2.70
CA THR A 75 -1.30 13.32 -1.66
C THR A 75 -1.68 11.84 -1.50
N ASN A 76 -2.99 11.54 -1.55
CA ASN A 76 -3.51 10.19 -1.30
C ASN A 76 -4.35 9.66 -2.47
N THR A 77 -4.27 10.33 -3.62
CA THR A 77 -4.99 9.94 -4.84
C THR A 77 -4.16 10.30 -6.07
N ILE A 78 -4.09 9.37 -7.00
CA ILE A 78 -3.58 9.61 -8.36
C ILE A 78 -4.52 8.97 -9.37
N ALA A 79 -4.79 9.67 -10.49
CA ALA A 79 -5.53 9.12 -11.60
C ALA A 79 -4.78 9.39 -12.91
N PHE A 80 -4.70 8.39 -13.78
CA PHE A 80 -3.94 8.43 -15.02
C PHE A 80 -4.50 7.42 -16.04
N TYR A 81 -4.05 7.52 -17.29
CA TYR A 81 -4.38 6.55 -18.34
C TYR A 81 -3.23 5.60 -18.59
N SER A 82 -3.55 4.31 -18.72
CA SER A 82 -2.57 3.25 -19.02
C SER A 82 -3.27 2.05 -19.65
N ASP A 83 -2.64 1.42 -20.64
CA ASP A 83 -3.07 0.14 -21.18
C ASP A 83 -2.53 -0.98 -20.27
N THR A 84 -3.39 -1.56 -19.46
CA THR A 84 -3.00 -2.57 -18.46
C THR A 84 -3.21 -3.99 -18.93
N ASN A 85 -4.07 -4.20 -19.90
CA ASN A 85 -4.43 -5.52 -20.44
C ASN A 85 -3.76 -5.81 -21.79
N GLY A 86 -3.18 -4.80 -22.47
CA GLY A 86 -2.48 -4.93 -23.73
C GLY A 86 -3.40 -4.99 -24.95
N ASP A 87 -4.63 -4.50 -24.84
CA ASP A 87 -5.61 -4.50 -25.94
C ASP A 87 -5.52 -3.24 -26.85
N GLY A 88 -4.63 -2.30 -26.49
CA GLY A 88 -4.40 -1.04 -27.21
C GLY A 88 -5.32 0.10 -26.74
N LEU A 89 -6.34 -0.17 -25.91
CA LEU A 89 -7.14 0.84 -25.27
C LEU A 89 -6.50 1.24 -23.93
N LYS A 90 -6.62 2.51 -23.59
CA LYS A 90 -6.10 3.02 -22.33
C LYS A 90 -7.23 3.07 -21.31
N GLU A 91 -7.13 2.29 -20.24
CA GLU A 91 -8.02 2.41 -19.11
C GLU A 91 -7.68 3.68 -18.32
N GLN A 92 -8.70 4.30 -17.75
CA GLN A 92 -8.52 5.30 -16.70
C GLN A 92 -8.34 4.56 -15.38
N ILE A 93 -7.17 4.70 -14.76
CA ILE A 93 -6.82 4.05 -13.50
C ILE A 93 -6.76 5.09 -12.41
N ARG A 94 -7.34 4.77 -11.26
CA ARG A 94 -7.30 5.60 -10.07
C ARG A 94 -6.84 4.79 -8.87
N TYR A 95 -5.76 5.22 -8.22
CA TYR A 95 -5.34 4.74 -6.90
C TYR A 95 -5.71 5.76 -5.85
N PHE A 96 -6.36 5.33 -4.79
CA PHE A 96 -6.80 6.24 -3.73
C PHE A 96 -6.96 5.54 -2.39
N ILE A 97 -6.80 6.32 -1.31
CA ILE A 97 -7.09 5.86 0.05
C ILE A 97 -8.50 6.30 0.42
N ALA A 98 -9.31 5.33 0.87
CA ALA A 98 -10.61 5.57 1.48
C ALA A 98 -10.58 5.05 2.92
N THR A 99 -10.68 5.96 3.89
CA THR A 99 -10.52 5.68 5.33
C THR A 99 -9.13 5.10 5.62
N THR A 100 -9.01 3.79 5.78
CA THR A 100 -7.75 3.07 6.03
C THR A 100 -7.49 1.99 4.98
N THR A 101 -8.07 2.14 3.80
CA THR A 101 -8.03 1.12 2.74
C THR A 101 -7.48 1.72 1.46
N LEU A 102 -6.45 1.11 0.90
CA LEU A 102 -5.96 1.44 -0.44
C LEU A 102 -6.82 0.71 -1.48
N LYS A 103 -7.36 1.47 -2.42
CA LYS A 103 -8.23 0.98 -3.49
C LYS A 103 -7.69 1.35 -4.86
N LYS A 104 -8.03 0.52 -5.85
CA LYS A 104 -7.81 0.77 -7.27
C LYS A 104 -9.17 0.85 -7.96
N GLY A 105 -9.42 1.93 -8.68
CA GLY A 105 -10.54 2.08 -9.61
C GLY A 105 -10.06 1.97 -11.04
N VAL A 106 -10.81 1.30 -11.90
CA VAL A 106 -10.54 1.14 -13.31
C VAL A 106 -11.80 1.45 -14.11
N ILE A 107 -11.67 2.35 -15.10
CA ILE A 107 -12.73 2.65 -16.05
C ILE A 107 -12.23 2.27 -17.45
N ILE A 108 -12.92 1.35 -18.09
CA ILE A 108 -12.68 0.97 -19.48
C ILE A 108 -13.42 1.98 -20.37
N PRO A 109 -12.76 2.57 -21.39
CA PRO A 109 -13.42 3.50 -22.29
C PRO A 109 -14.44 2.77 -23.16
N THR A 110 -15.58 3.41 -23.41
CA THR A 110 -16.67 2.87 -24.21
C THR A 110 -17.23 3.90 -25.19
N GLY A 111 -17.89 3.46 -26.25
CA GLY A 111 -18.55 4.32 -27.23
C GLY A 111 -17.69 4.72 -28.40
N SER A 112 -18.29 5.52 -29.31
CA SER A 112 -17.61 6.13 -30.46
C SER A 112 -18.18 7.54 -30.64
N PRO A 113 -17.44 8.60 -30.25
CA PRO A 113 -16.07 8.59 -29.72
C PRO A 113 -15.94 7.89 -28.36
N LEU A 114 -14.72 7.45 -28.02
CA LEU A 114 -14.41 6.79 -26.74
C LEU A 114 -14.58 7.77 -25.57
N VAL A 115 -15.34 7.35 -24.54
CA VAL A 115 -15.63 8.13 -23.33
C VAL A 115 -15.37 7.29 -22.08
N TYR A 116 -14.87 7.95 -21.03
CA TYR A 116 -14.66 7.35 -19.70
C TYR A 116 -15.83 7.72 -18.79
N ASN A 117 -16.75 6.77 -18.55
CA ASN A 117 -17.90 6.99 -17.70
C ASN A 117 -17.57 6.59 -16.25
N SER A 118 -17.58 7.56 -15.35
CA SER A 118 -17.27 7.34 -13.92
C SER A 118 -18.26 6.38 -13.22
N ASN A 119 -19.48 6.24 -13.73
CA ASN A 119 -20.45 5.29 -13.20
C ASN A 119 -20.05 3.82 -13.46
N ASN A 120 -19.15 3.59 -14.42
CA ASN A 120 -18.64 2.26 -14.78
C ASN A 120 -17.30 1.96 -14.09
N GLU A 121 -16.91 2.73 -13.07
CA GLU A 121 -15.66 2.48 -12.36
C GLU A 121 -15.73 1.17 -11.57
N ASN A 122 -14.88 0.23 -11.90
CA ASN A 122 -14.70 -1.00 -11.14
C ASN A 122 -13.68 -0.77 -10.03
N ILE A 123 -14.12 -0.83 -8.78
CA ILE A 123 -13.27 -0.55 -7.61
C ILE A 123 -12.86 -1.85 -6.93
N THR A 124 -11.56 -2.07 -6.79
CA THR A 124 -10.95 -3.22 -6.11
C THR A 124 -10.17 -2.74 -4.88
N VAL A 125 -10.30 -3.47 -3.77
CA VAL A 125 -9.50 -3.25 -2.56
C VAL A 125 -8.14 -3.93 -2.73
N LEU A 126 -7.06 -3.18 -2.47
CA LEU A 126 -5.69 -3.68 -2.58
C LEU A 126 -5.06 -3.99 -1.21
N ALA A 127 -5.28 -3.12 -0.23
CA ALA A 127 -4.75 -3.30 1.12
C ALA A 127 -5.62 -2.63 2.17
N TYR A 128 -5.58 -3.19 3.37
CA TYR A 128 -6.21 -2.66 4.57
C TYR A 128 -5.15 -2.07 5.51
N ASN A 129 -5.61 -1.42 6.58
CA ASN A 129 -4.76 -0.88 7.64
C ASN A 129 -3.72 0.14 7.16
N ILE A 130 -4.06 0.91 6.14
CA ILE A 130 -3.25 2.00 5.63
C ILE A 130 -3.31 3.17 6.60
N ARG A 131 -2.15 3.75 6.91
CA ARG A 131 -1.99 4.85 7.86
C ARG A 131 -1.40 6.11 7.23
N ASN A 132 -1.38 6.18 5.92
CA ASN A 132 -1.01 7.42 5.22
C ASN A 132 -1.98 8.55 5.56
N SER A 133 -1.44 9.76 5.63
CA SER A 133 -2.15 11.00 5.96
C SER A 133 -1.62 12.15 5.12
N THR A 134 -2.11 13.36 5.35
CA THR A 134 -1.59 14.56 4.69
C THR A 134 -0.12 14.84 5.05
N SER A 135 0.29 14.51 6.30
CA SER A 135 1.67 14.65 6.75
C SER A 135 2.59 13.49 6.33
N SER A 136 2.00 12.37 5.94
CA SER A 136 2.72 11.20 5.44
C SER A 136 2.04 10.72 4.16
N PRO A 137 2.19 11.46 3.04
CA PRO A 137 1.44 11.24 1.82
C PRO A 137 1.79 9.90 1.17
N LEU A 138 0.79 9.29 0.52
CA LEU A 138 1.00 8.09 -0.29
C LEU A 138 1.83 8.43 -1.54
N PHE A 139 1.53 9.57 -2.20
CA PHE A 139 2.20 10.03 -3.40
C PHE A 139 2.90 11.35 -3.16
N GLU A 140 4.17 11.40 -3.54
CA GLU A 140 4.99 12.60 -3.64
C GLU A 140 5.42 12.78 -5.09
N TYR A 141 5.37 14.00 -5.58
CA TYR A 141 5.60 14.34 -6.97
C TYR A 141 6.84 15.23 -7.09
N TYR A 142 7.65 14.99 -8.10
CA TYR A 142 8.88 15.72 -8.35
C TYR A 142 8.98 16.11 -9.81
N ASP A 143 9.62 17.24 -10.06
CA ASP A 143 9.92 17.75 -11.39
C ASP A 143 11.19 17.13 -11.99
N GLU A 144 11.62 17.63 -13.14
CA GLU A 144 12.82 17.20 -13.84
C GLU A 144 14.13 17.46 -13.06
N ASN A 145 14.13 18.45 -12.13
CA ASN A 145 15.29 18.85 -11.34
C ASN A 145 15.50 17.98 -10.10
N TYR A 146 14.77 16.87 -9.96
CA TYR A 146 14.91 16.00 -8.81
C TYR A 146 16.30 15.38 -8.70
N SER A 147 17.04 15.75 -7.65
CA SER A 147 18.42 15.33 -7.38
C SER A 147 18.55 14.25 -6.29
N GLY A 148 17.42 13.69 -5.83
CA GLY A 148 17.37 12.72 -4.72
C GLY A 148 17.10 13.34 -3.35
N THR A 149 17.33 14.64 -3.17
CA THR A 149 17.14 15.38 -1.90
C THR A 149 16.20 16.58 -2.03
N SER A 150 15.72 16.88 -3.24
CA SER A 150 14.78 17.98 -3.49
C SER A 150 13.46 17.76 -2.77
N SER A 151 12.81 18.86 -2.35
CA SER A 151 11.46 18.81 -1.79
C SER A 151 10.44 18.44 -2.86
N PRO A 152 9.37 17.72 -2.51
CA PRO A 152 8.29 17.41 -3.45
C PRO A 152 7.56 18.68 -3.89
N LEU A 153 6.90 18.59 -5.05
CA LEU A 153 6.03 19.66 -5.55
C LEU A 153 4.89 19.95 -4.56
N THR A 154 4.60 21.23 -4.39
CA THR A 154 3.54 21.70 -3.49
C THR A 154 2.16 21.58 -4.13
N LEU A 155 1.13 21.36 -3.31
CA LEU A 155 -0.26 21.35 -3.76
C LEU A 155 -0.77 22.78 -4.07
N PRO A 156 -1.60 22.94 -5.10
CA PRO A 156 -2.04 21.96 -6.09
C PRO A 156 -0.94 21.59 -7.08
N ILE A 157 -0.82 20.29 -7.38
CA ILE A 157 0.23 19.78 -8.26
C ILE A 157 -0.04 20.23 -9.72
N THR A 158 0.93 20.89 -10.33
CA THR A 158 0.93 21.16 -11.77
C THR A 158 1.31 19.87 -12.50
N ILE A 159 0.32 19.19 -13.09
CA ILE A 159 0.45 17.84 -13.66
C ILE A 159 1.55 17.76 -14.72
N THR A 160 1.69 18.81 -15.55
CA THR A 160 2.70 18.88 -16.62
C THR A 160 4.14 18.92 -16.10
N LYS A 161 4.37 19.29 -14.85
CA LYS A 161 5.70 19.30 -14.23
C LYS A 161 6.08 17.98 -13.55
N VAL A 162 5.18 17.01 -13.54
CA VAL A 162 5.44 15.72 -12.86
C VAL A 162 6.31 14.83 -13.74
N HIS A 163 7.56 14.62 -13.33
CA HIS A 163 8.53 13.73 -14.00
C HIS A 163 8.82 12.47 -13.19
N LEU A 164 8.73 12.55 -11.86
CA LEU A 164 8.93 11.42 -10.97
C LEU A 164 7.86 11.38 -9.90
N ILE A 165 7.36 10.19 -9.61
CA ILE A 165 6.41 9.92 -8.55
C ILE A 165 7.06 8.96 -7.57
N LYS A 166 7.10 9.34 -6.30
CA LYS A 166 7.50 8.49 -5.19
C LYS A 166 6.27 8.03 -4.45
N ILE A 167 6.20 6.76 -4.14
CA ILE A 167 5.05 6.10 -3.51
C ILE A 167 5.51 5.61 -2.15
N ASN A 168 4.89 6.11 -1.09
CA ASN A 168 5.20 5.75 0.29
C ASN A 168 3.98 5.07 0.91
N LEU A 169 3.98 3.75 0.94
CA LEU A 169 2.88 2.98 1.51
C LEU A 169 3.15 2.70 2.98
N LEU A 170 2.36 3.33 3.86
CA LEU A 170 2.45 3.20 5.31
C LEU A 170 1.36 2.24 5.81
N ILE A 171 1.77 1.06 6.29
CA ILE A 171 0.86 -0.01 6.72
C ILE A 171 1.07 -0.30 8.21
N ASP A 172 -0.03 -0.50 8.93
CA ASP A 172 -0.04 -1.06 10.27
C ASP A 172 -0.19 -2.58 10.17
N ALA A 173 0.90 -3.30 10.41
CA ALA A 173 0.94 -4.75 10.25
C ALA A 173 0.11 -5.51 11.29
N ASN A 174 -0.25 -4.87 12.43
CA ASN A 174 -1.06 -5.51 13.47
C ASN A 174 -1.93 -4.50 14.21
N PRO A 175 -3.10 -4.15 13.68
CA PRO A 175 -3.98 -3.12 14.24
C PRO A 175 -4.57 -3.49 15.62
N ASN A 176 -4.46 -4.75 16.06
CA ASN A 176 -4.95 -5.23 17.34
C ASN A 176 -3.92 -5.12 18.48
N LYS A 177 -2.71 -4.64 18.20
CA LYS A 177 -1.65 -4.37 19.18
C LYS A 177 -1.18 -2.92 19.02
N ALA A 178 -0.25 -2.50 19.87
CA ALA A 178 0.42 -1.21 19.69
C ALA A 178 0.90 -1.08 18.24
N PRO A 179 0.55 0.02 17.52
CA PRO A 179 0.75 0.11 16.09
C PRO A 179 2.24 0.00 15.72
N VAL A 180 2.57 -0.96 14.88
CA VAL A 180 3.89 -1.09 14.29
C VAL A 180 3.80 -0.66 12.84
N LEU A 181 3.99 0.64 12.63
CA LEU A 181 3.94 1.24 11.30
C LEU A 181 5.19 0.84 10.50
N ARG A 182 4.97 0.33 9.31
CA ARG A 182 6.02 0.03 8.33
C ARG A 182 5.80 0.82 7.06
N THR A 183 6.83 1.52 6.62
CA THR A 183 6.81 2.26 5.36
C THR A 183 7.50 1.45 4.27
N TYR A 184 6.81 1.25 3.17
CA TYR A 184 7.34 0.66 1.95
C TYR A 184 7.37 1.74 0.88
N THR A 185 8.53 1.98 0.30
CA THR A 185 8.73 3.05 -0.67
C THR A 185 9.13 2.48 -2.03
N SER A 186 8.60 3.07 -3.08
CA SER A 186 9.03 2.85 -4.47
C SER A 186 8.96 4.16 -5.24
N GLN A 187 9.66 4.23 -6.37
CA GLN A 187 9.63 5.42 -7.22
C GLN A 187 9.54 5.04 -8.69
N VAL A 188 8.96 5.91 -9.47
CA VAL A 188 8.81 5.74 -10.91
C VAL A 188 9.03 7.06 -11.63
N SER A 189 9.86 7.03 -12.67
CA SER A 189 10.02 8.14 -13.62
C SER A 189 9.09 7.93 -14.80
N LEU A 190 8.34 8.97 -15.16
CA LEU A 190 7.38 8.98 -16.25
C LEU A 190 8.09 9.35 -17.55
N ARG A 191 8.64 8.35 -18.27
CA ARG A 191 9.43 8.58 -19.50
C ARG A 191 8.60 9.05 -20.69
N ASN A 192 7.31 8.67 -20.74
CA ASN A 192 6.42 8.98 -21.87
C ASN A 192 5.82 10.41 -21.80
N LEU A 193 6.12 11.17 -20.76
CA LEU A 193 5.70 12.54 -20.59
C LEU A 193 6.84 13.54 -20.89
N LYS A 194 7.99 13.04 -21.41
CA LYS A 194 9.04 13.91 -21.92
C LYS A 194 8.55 14.63 -23.16
N ASP A 195 8.36 15.94 -23.01
CA ASP A 195 8.39 16.98 -24.01
C ASP A 195 7.98 16.57 -25.44
N ASN A 196 6.68 16.55 -25.71
CA ASN A 196 6.13 16.89 -27.00
C ASN A 196 5.62 18.34 -26.94
N LEU A 197 6.53 19.28 -26.75
CA LEU A 197 6.37 20.71 -27.05
C LEU A 197 7.20 21.03 -28.28
#